data_dd97dd423530ae75b8b5759e86f6be47
#
_entry.id   dd97dd423530ae75b8b5759e86f6be47
#
_cell.length_a   1.000
_cell.length_b   1.000
_cell.length_c   1.000
_cell.angle_alpha   90.00
_cell.angle_beta   90.00
_cell.angle_gamma   90.00
#
_symmetry.space_group_name_H-M   'P 1'
#
loop_
_entity.id
_entity.type
_entity.pdbx_description
1 polymer ?
#
loop_
_entity_poly.entity_id
_entity_poly.type
_entity_poly.pdbx_seq_one_letter_code
_entity_poly.pdbx_strand_id
1 'polypeptide(L)'
;MTRVTTGFESMPYPYTDKENPNVYFSMGTTAENVAKKYDISRKEQQEFAISSHKKANDAQSKGNFKNEIVSIGNCSIDGNIRPNSNHETLNGLKLAFDENGTVTAATSSPLTDGAAATLICEENYAKKNNLNILGRIVPTAVQGCDLSLIHISEPTRPY
;
A
#
# COMPACT_ATOMS: atom_id res chain seq x y z
N MET A 1 10.06 -13.02 -10.73
CA MET A 1 9.36 -11.73 -10.55
C MET A 1 8.98 -11.22 -11.91
N THR A 2 7.73 -11.36 -12.30
CA THR A 2 7.26 -10.93 -13.62
C THR A 2 6.91 -9.44 -13.51
N ARG A 3 7.77 -8.60 -14.07
CA ARG A 3 7.50 -7.18 -14.17
C ARG A 3 6.46 -7.00 -15.27
N VAL A 4 5.20 -6.91 -14.92
CA VAL A 4 4.19 -6.42 -15.86
C VAL A 4 4.42 -4.92 -15.95
N THR A 5 5.14 -4.50 -16.99
CA THR A 5 5.18 -3.10 -17.39
C THR A 5 3.75 -2.73 -17.76
N THR A 6 3.07 -2.02 -16.89
CA THR A 6 1.84 -1.33 -17.27
C THR A 6 2.22 -0.38 -18.41
N GLY A 7 1.60 -0.51 -19.56
CA GLY A 7 1.95 0.24 -20.77
C GLY A 7 1.87 1.77 -20.65
N PHE A 8 1.55 2.28 -19.46
CA PHE A 8 1.56 3.70 -19.10
C PHE A 8 2.97 4.31 -19.00
N GLU A 9 3.98 3.53 -18.63
CA GLU A 9 5.36 4.04 -18.54
C GLU A 9 6.02 4.18 -19.92
N SER A 10 5.51 3.50 -20.94
CA SER A 10 6.14 3.44 -22.26
C SER A 10 5.55 4.42 -23.29
N MET A 11 4.37 4.98 -23.06
CA MET A 11 3.71 5.93 -23.98
C MET A 11 2.88 6.95 -23.18
N PRO A 12 3.50 8.04 -22.68
CA PRO A 12 2.74 9.13 -22.09
C PRO A 12 1.82 9.73 -23.16
N TYR A 13 0.54 9.90 -22.79
CA TYR A 13 -0.43 10.54 -23.68
C TYR A 13 -0.13 12.04 -23.78
N PRO A 14 0.20 12.58 -24.96
CA PRO A 14 0.80 13.93 -25.08
C PRO A 14 -0.09 15.07 -24.56
N TYR A 15 -1.42 14.88 -24.60
CA TYR A 15 -2.36 15.89 -24.11
C TYR A 15 -2.43 15.92 -22.58
N THR A 16 -2.32 14.77 -21.94
CA THR A 16 -2.34 14.66 -20.49
C THR A 16 -1.11 15.30 -19.86
N ASP A 17 0.05 15.19 -20.54
CA ASP A 17 1.31 15.75 -20.07
C ASP A 17 1.30 17.29 -20.05
N LYS A 18 0.55 17.94 -20.96
CA LYS A 18 0.41 19.40 -21.01
C LYS A 18 -0.64 19.95 -20.08
N GLU A 19 -1.79 19.28 -19.96
CA GLU A 19 -2.93 19.75 -19.18
C GLU A 19 -2.85 19.28 -17.72
N ASN A 20 -2.27 18.10 -17.51
CA ASN A 20 -2.16 17.47 -16.20
C ASN A 20 -0.75 16.84 -16.02
N PRO A 21 0.30 17.64 -15.86
CA PRO A 21 1.68 17.16 -15.84
C PRO A 21 1.95 16.14 -14.70
N ASN A 22 1.12 16.15 -13.67
CA ASN A 22 1.28 15.31 -12.48
C ASN A 22 0.67 13.91 -12.65
N VAL A 23 -0.02 13.62 -13.74
CA VAL A 23 -0.71 12.32 -13.93
C VAL A 23 0.28 11.14 -13.99
N TYR A 24 1.52 11.40 -14.38
CA TYR A 24 2.56 10.38 -14.47
C TYR A 24 3.51 10.33 -13.26
N PHE A 25 3.19 11.01 -12.19
CA PHE A 25 4.01 10.93 -10.98
C PHE A 25 4.08 9.48 -10.48
N SER A 26 5.30 9.05 -10.16
CA SER A 26 5.51 7.76 -9.51
C SER A 26 4.94 7.77 -8.09
N MET A 27 4.65 6.59 -7.55
CA MET A 27 4.22 6.46 -6.14
C MET A 27 5.24 7.06 -5.17
N GLY A 28 6.53 6.94 -5.50
CA GLY A 28 7.60 7.54 -4.70
C GLY A 28 7.58 9.07 -4.73
N THR A 29 7.36 9.67 -5.89
CA THR A 29 7.19 11.12 -6.03
C THR A 29 5.98 11.61 -5.26
N THR A 30 4.86 10.87 -5.33
CA THR A 30 3.66 11.19 -4.54
C THR A 30 3.93 11.11 -3.03
N ALA A 31 4.68 10.10 -2.58
CA ALA A 31 5.05 9.96 -1.17
C ALA A 31 5.91 11.16 -0.69
N GLU A 32 6.86 11.63 -1.49
CA GLU A 32 7.65 12.82 -1.16
C GLU A 32 6.78 14.09 -1.15
N ASN A 33 5.83 14.23 -2.07
CA ASN A 33 4.88 15.33 -2.07
C ASN A 33 4.02 15.35 -0.80
N VAL A 34 3.57 14.18 -0.34
CA VAL A 34 2.83 14.04 0.92
C VAL A 34 3.70 14.43 2.10
N ALA A 35 4.91 13.91 2.18
CA ALA A 35 5.84 14.22 3.25
C ALA A 35 6.09 15.72 3.35
N LYS A 36 6.33 16.38 2.21
CA LYS A 36 6.54 17.82 2.11
C LYS A 36 5.29 18.63 2.48
N LYS A 37 4.11 18.24 1.96
CA LYS A 37 2.85 18.96 2.18
C LYS A 37 2.42 18.95 3.63
N TYR A 38 2.65 17.84 4.33
CA TYR A 38 2.21 17.64 5.72
C TYR A 38 3.36 17.71 6.73
N ASP A 39 4.55 18.14 6.28
CA ASP A 39 5.75 18.29 7.12
C ASP A 39 6.11 16.99 7.88
N ILE A 40 5.99 15.86 7.21
CA ILE A 40 6.27 14.53 7.78
C ILE A 40 7.78 14.26 7.68
N SER A 41 8.44 14.24 8.79
CA SER A 41 9.89 14.02 8.86
C SER A 41 10.26 12.55 8.53
N ARG A 42 11.49 12.36 8.06
CA ARG A 42 12.06 11.01 7.88
C ARG A 42 12.01 10.18 9.17
N LYS A 43 12.20 10.80 10.32
CA LYS A 43 12.15 10.14 11.62
C LYS A 43 10.76 9.56 11.90
N GLU A 44 9.70 10.34 11.70
CA GLU A 44 8.31 9.89 11.87
C GLU A 44 7.97 8.73 10.94
N GLN A 45 8.41 8.80 9.67
CA GLN A 45 8.25 7.70 8.72
C GLN A 45 8.93 6.42 9.21
N GLN A 46 10.15 6.53 9.73
CA GLN A 46 10.90 5.40 10.29
C GLN A 46 10.22 4.82 11.54
N GLU A 47 9.76 5.66 12.45
CA GLU A 47 9.02 5.24 13.66
C GLU A 47 7.75 4.45 13.27
N PHE A 48 7.03 4.93 12.27
CA PHE A 48 5.87 4.23 11.75
C PHE A 48 6.23 2.87 11.15
N ALA A 49 7.27 2.79 10.31
CA ALA A 49 7.74 1.55 9.71
C ALA A 49 8.19 0.54 10.77
N ILE A 50 8.98 0.95 11.76
CA ILE A 50 9.42 0.11 12.87
C ILE A 50 8.22 -0.43 13.66
N SER A 51 7.28 0.45 14.01
CA SER A 51 6.05 0.07 14.71
C SER A 51 5.21 -0.93 13.90
N SER A 52 5.09 -0.73 12.59
CA SER A 52 4.37 -1.63 11.68
C SER A 52 5.00 -3.02 11.65
N HIS A 53 6.31 -3.11 11.45
CA HIS A 53 7.03 -4.40 11.46
C HIS A 53 6.94 -5.11 12.80
N LYS A 54 7.04 -4.37 13.91
CA LYS A 54 6.88 -4.92 15.26
C LYS A 54 5.49 -5.52 15.46
N LYS A 55 4.43 -4.79 15.12
CA LYS A 55 3.05 -5.27 15.23
C LYS A 55 2.81 -6.51 14.39
N ALA A 56 3.31 -6.53 13.14
CA ALA A 56 3.17 -7.66 12.25
C ALA A 56 3.94 -8.90 12.78
N ASN A 57 5.16 -8.69 13.28
CA ASN A 57 5.94 -9.77 13.89
C ASN A 57 5.26 -10.35 15.14
N ASP A 58 4.73 -9.50 16.00
CA ASP A 58 4.00 -9.93 17.21
C ASP A 58 2.74 -10.73 16.84
N ALA A 59 2.00 -10.27 15.82
CA ALA A 59 0.81 -10.97 15.34
C ALA A 59 1.16 -12.33 14.71
N GLN A 60 2.22 -12.39 13.90
CA GLN A 60 2.68 -13.63 13.28
C GLN A 60 3.16 -14.62 14.34
N SER A 61 3.93 -14.17 15.34
CA SER A 61 4.45 -15.00 16.43
C SER A 61 3.32 -15.57 17.33
N LYS A 62 2.23 -14.83 17.48
CA LYS A 62 1.03 -15.27 18.19
C LYS A 62 0.10 -16.16 17.35
N GLY A 63 0.43 -16.39 16.07
CA GLY A 63 -0.37 -17.20 15.17
C GLY A 63 -1.67 -16.52 14.69
N ASN A 64 -1.80 -15.20 14.83
CA ASN A 64 -3.02 -14.48 14.48
C ASN A 64 -3.37 -14.59 12.97
N PHE A 65 -2.38 -14.83 12.12
CA PHE A 65 -2.58 -15.01 10.67
C PHE A 65 -2.85 -16.46 10.25
N LYS A 66 -2.89 -17.40 11.18
CA LYS A 66 -3.01 -18.84 10.88
C LYS A 66 -4.24 -19.19 10.03
N ASN A 67 -5.35 -18.47 10.25
CA ASN A 67 -6.60 -18.70 9.53
C ASN A 67 -6.69 -17.90 8.21
N GLU A 68 -5.73 -17.03 7.93
CA GLU A 68 -5.69 -16.16 6.75
C GLU A 68 -4.68 -16.65 5.73
N ILE A 69 -3.64 -17.37 6.16
CA ILE A 69 -2.55 -17.84 5.31
C ILE A 69 -2.86 -19.24 4.80
N VAL A 70 -2.82 -19.40 3.47
CA VAL A 70 -2.84 -20.70 2.79
C VAL A 70 -1.42 -21.00 2.33
N SER A 71 -0.84 -22.10 2.82
CA SER A 71 0.50 -22.50 2.42
C SER A 71 0.55 -22.94 0.96
N ILE A 72 1.54 -22.43 0.21
CA ILE A 72 1.78 -22.79 -1.19
C ILE A 72 3.24 -23.24 -1.33
N GLY A 73 3.44 -24.49 -1.67
CA GLY A 73 4.78 -25.08 -1.70
C GLY A 73 5.48 -24.96 -0.34
N ASN A 74 6.64 -24.35 -0.31
CA ASN A 74 7.43 -24.12 0.91
C ASN A 74 7.14 -22.78 1.58
N CYS A 75 6.19 -21.98 1.08
CA CYS A 75 5.83 -20.68 1.63
C CYS A 75 4.60 -20.82 2.52
N SER A 76 4.78 -20.62 3.82
CA SER A 76 3.73 -20.74 4.85
C SER A 76 3.65 -19.55 5.80
N ILE A 77 4.48 -18.54 5.58
CA ILE A 77 4.54 -17.33 6.41
C ILE A 77 4.78 -16.09 5.54
N ASP A 78 4.45 -14.91 6.04
CA ASP A 78 4.83 -13.65 5.41
C ASP A 78 6.34 -13.40 5.58
N GLY A 79 7.07 -13.42 4.48
CA GLY A 79 8.50 -13.17 4.43
C GLY A 79 8.90 -11.69 4.36
N ASN A 80 7.96 -10.75 4.30
CA ASN A 80 8.24 -9.32 4.19
C ASN A 80 8.46 -8.64 5.54
N ILE A 81 8.10 -9.30 6.64
CA ILE A 81 8.28 -8.76 7.99
C ILE A 81 9.78 -8.65 8.33
N ARG A 82 10.19 -7.51 8.86
CA ARG A 82 11.58 -7.21 9.27
C ARG A 82 11.63 -6.93 10.78
N PRO A 83 11.68 -7.97 11.64
CA PRO A 83 11.56 -7.83 13.09
C PRO A 83 12.71 -7.03 13.71
N ASN A 84 13.87 -6.99 13.07
CA ASN A 84 15.08 -6.30 13.55
C ASN A 84 15.18 -4.84 13.06
N SER A 85 14.10 -4.30 12.49
CA SER A 85 14.06 -2.89 12.08
C SER A 85 14.22 -1.97 13.29
N ASN A 86 15.18 -1.06 13.21
CA ASN A 86 15.46 -0.04 14.23
C ASN A 86 16.00 1.24 13.58
N HIS A 87 16.05 2.32 14.34
CA HIS A 87 16.50 3.62 13.82
C HIS A 87 17.94 3.59 13.28
N GLU A 88 18.84 2.84 13.92
CA GLU A 88 20.23 2.76 13.49
C GLU A 88 20.34 2.17 12.08
N THR A 89 19.67 1.05 11.84
CA THR A 89 19.66 0.38 10.52
C THR A 89 18.95 1.23 9.46
N LEU A 90 17.86 1.92 9.83
CA LEU A 90 17.09 2.71 8.88
C LEU A 90 17.76 4.05 8.52
N ASN A 91 18.50 4.66 9.45
CA ASN A 91 19.21 5.91 9.19
C ASN A 91 20.30 5.77 8.11
N GLY A 92 20.96 4.60 8.05
CA GLY A 92 21.97 4.30 7.05
C GLY A 92 21.45 4.10 5.63
N LEU A 93 20.14 4.03 5.41
CA LEU A 93 19.56 3.79 4.09
C LEU A 93 19.60 5.04 3.21
N LYS A 94 19.88 4.82 1.93
CA LYS A 94 19.83 5.87 0.91
C LYS A 94 18.39 6.29 0.64
N LEU A 95 18.21 7.53 0.24
CA LEU A 95 16.95 8.05 -0.29
C LEU A 95 16.60 7.29 -1.58
N ALA A 96 15.31 7.01 -1.78
CA ALA A 96 14.87 6.10 -2.83
C ALA A 96 14.35 6.82 -4.10
N PHE A 97 13.80 8.01 -3.97
CA PHE A 97 13.06 8.68 -5.04
C PHE A 97 13.52 10.11 -5.33
N ASP A 98 13.98 10.84 -4.33
CA ASP A 98 14.46 12.21 -4.44
C ASP A 98 15.76 12.35 -3.61
N GLU A 99 16.80 12.94 -4.19
CA GLU A 99 18.08 13.18 -3.50
C GLU A 99 17.95 14.13 -2.31
N ASN A 100 16.95 14.98 -2.31
CA ASN A 100 16.60 15.90 -1.22
C ASN A 100 15.36 15.48 -0.46
N GLY A 101 14.88 14.25 -0.67
CA GLY A 101 13.67 13.72 -0.07
C GLY A 101 13.86 13.12 1.32
N THR A 102 12.89 12.34 1.73
CA THR A 102 12.84 11.71 3.05
C THR A 102 12.55 10.21 2.98
N VAL A 103 11.98 9.75 1.86
CA VAL A 103 11.50 8.37 1.68
C VAL A 103 12.66 7.44 1.34
N THR A 104 12.66 6.27 1.98
CA THR A 104 13.67 5.22 1.76
C THR A 104 13.01 3.88 1.42
N ALA A 105 13.80 2.90 1.01
CA ALA A 105 13.28 1.55 0.79
C ALA A 105 12.61 0.93 2.03
N ALA A 106 13.04 1.29 3.24
CA ALA A 106 12.44 0.78 4.48
C ALA A 106 11.11 1.45 4.84
N THR A 107 10.82 2.62 4.27
CA THR A 107 9.55 3.33 4.45
C THR A 107 8.62 3.19 3.23
N SER A 108 8.97 2.27 2.33
CA SER A 108 8.23 1.98 1.11
C SER A 108 7.76 0.52 1.09
N SER A 109 6.62 0.27 0.45
CA SER A 109 6.13 -1.08 0.23
C SER A 109 6.99 -1.81 -0.80
N PRO A 110 7.31 -3.09 -0.61
CA PRO A 110 8.01 -3.87 -1.63
C PRO A 110 7.09 -4.16 -2.83
N LEU A 111 7.70 -4.42 -3.99
CA LEU A 111 6.98 -4.97 -5.12
C LEU A 111 6.67 -6.44 -4.84
N THR A 112 5.39 -6.78 -4.74
CA THR A 112 4.92 -8.14 -4.48
C THR A 112 3.80 -8.50 -5.44
N ASP A 113 3.73 -9.79 -5.77
CA ASP A 113 2.60 -10.32 -6.52
C ASP A 113 1.39 -10.45 -5.59
N GLY A 114 0.20 -10.25 -6.12
CA GLY A 114 -1.04 -10.36 -5.37
C GLY A 114 -2.24 -10.63 -6.26
N ALA A 115 -3.22 -11.32 -5.70
CA ALA A 115 -4.51 -11.54 -6.34
C ALA A 115 -5.61 -11.46 -5.29
N ALA A 116 -6.75 -10.92 -5.68
CA ALA A 116 -7.93 -10.86 -4.84
C ALA A 116 -9.19 -11.16 -5.66
N ALA A 117 -10.13 -11.84 -5.05
CA ALA A 117 -11.45 -12.08 -5.65
C ALA A 117 -12.54 -11.84 -4.61
N THR A 118 -13.60 -11.15 -5.03
CA THR A 118 -14.75 -10.86 -4.18
C THR A 118 -16.03 -11.21 -4.92
N LEU A 119 -16.88 -12.00 -4.29
CA LEU A 119 -18.21 -12.27 -4.80
C LEU A 119 -19.17 -11.19 -4.32
N ILE A 120 -19.71 -10.42 -5.25
CA ILE A 120 -20.73 -9.39 -4.99
C ILE A 120 -22.04 -9.87 -5.57
N CYS A 121 -23.11 -9.86 -4.77
CA CYS A 121 -24.44 -10.25 -5.22
C CYS A 121 -25.52 -9.50 -4.42
N GLU A 122 -26.75 -9.56 -4.90
CA GLU A 122 -27.92 -9.06 -4.19
C GLU A 122 -28.15 -9.86 -2.90
N GLU A 123 -28.61 -9.17 -1.84
CA GLU A 123 -28.85 -9.79 -0.53
C GLU A 123 -29.84 -10.97 -0.59
N ASN A 124 -30.91 -10.83 -1.38
CA ASN A 124 -31.88 -11.91 -1.54
C ASN A 124 -31.30 -13.15 -2.23
N TYR A 125 -30.40 -12.93 -3.19
CA TYR A 125 -29.67 -14.02 -3.83
C TYR A 125 -28.77 -14.74 -2.84
N ALA A 126 -28.03 -14.01 -2.02
CA ALA A 126 -27.18 -14.58 -0.99
C ALA A 126 -27.99 -15.44 0.00
N LYS A 127 -29.11 -14.92 0.49
CA LYS A 127 -30.01 -15.63 1.42
C LYS A 127 -30.59 -16.90 0.80
N LYS A 128 -31.10 -16.82 -0.46
CA LYS A 128 -31.65 -17.96 -1.16
C LYS A 128 -30.66 -19.09 -1.39
N ASN A 129 -29.38 -18.76 -1.59
CA ASN A 129 -28.31 -19.73 -1.85
C ASN A 129 -27.48 -20.06 -0.60
N ASN A 130 -27.93 -19.64 0.59
CA ASN A 130 -27.24 -19.86 1.87
C ASN A 130 -25.76 -19.39 1.86
N LEU A 131 -25.48 -18.27 1.16
CA LEU A 131 -24.14 -17.67 1.16
C LEU A 131 -23.92 -16.88 2.44
N ASN A 132 -22.74 -17.02 3.03
CA ASN A 132 -22.36 -16.23 4.19
C ASN A 132 -22.11 -14.78 3.79
N ILE A 133 -22.93 -13.85 4.30
CA ILE A 133 -22.80 -12.43 4.03
C ILE A 133 -21.72 -11.84 4.95
N LEU A 134 -20.58 -11.46 4.37
CA LEU A 134 -19.45 -10.89 5.10
C LEU A 134 -19.60 -9.38 5.35
N GLY A 135 -20.34 -8.69 4.50
CA GLY A 135 -20.56 -7.25 4.60
C GLY A 135 -21.59 -6.75 3.60
N ARG A 136 -21.98 -5.52 3.73
CA ARG A 136 -22.89 -4.82 2.84
C ARG A 136 -22.21 -3.59 2.26
N ILE A 137 -22.30 -3.40 0.94
CA ILE A 137 -21.88 -2.16 0.31
C ILE A 137 -22.94 -1.11 0.62
N VAL A 138 -22.52 -0.07 1.34
CA VAL A 138 -23.32 1.13 1.60
C VAL A 138 -23.03 2.19 0.53
N PRO A 139 -23.72 3.35 0.53
CA PRO A 139 -23.48 4.39 -0.46
C PRO A 139 -22.01 4.71 -0.66
N THR A 140 -21.61 4.88 -1.91
CA THR A 140 -20.26 5.27 -2.31
C THR A 140 -20.24 6.75 -2.67
N ALA A 141 -19.10 7.40 -2.45
CA ALA A 141 -18.85 8.77 -2.89
C ALA A 141 -17.54 8.82 -3.68
N VAL A 142 -17.47 9.75 -4.63
CA VAL A 142 -16.28 10.02 -5.42
C VAL A 142 -15.92 11.50 -5.21
N GLN A 143 -14.65 11.76 -4.88
CA GLN A 143 -14.14 13.12 -4.73
C GLN A 143 -12.84 13.25 -5.51
N GLY A 144 -12.69 14.35 -6.24
CA GLY A 144 -11.45 14.70 -6.90
C GLY A 144 -10.41 15.17 -5.88
N CYS A 145 -9.15 14.85 -6.14
CA CYS A 145 -8.01 15.38 -5.40
C CYS A 145 -6.92 15.83 -6.40
N ASP A 146 -5.95 16.59 -5.90
CA ASP A 146 -4.78 16.97 -6.70
C ASP A 146 -4.06 15.71 -7.19
N LEU A 147 -3.70 15.69 -8.49
CA LEU A 147 -3.03 14.54 -9.11
C LEU A 147 -1.67 14.24 -8.46
N SER A 148 -0.99 15.24 -7.91
CA SER A 148 0.25 15.05 -7.16
C SER A 148 0.06 14.23 -5.86
N LEU A 149 -1.19 14.05 -5.43
CA LEU A 149 -1.59 13.37 -4.20
C LEU A 149 -2.59 12.23 -4.45
N ILE A 150 -2.86 11.88 -5.70
CA ILE A 150 -3.94 10.93 -6.10
C ILE A 150 -3.83 9.56 -5.43
N HIS A 151 -2.65 9.18 -4.98
CA HIS A 151 -2.41 7.90 -4.33
C HIS A 151 -2.60 7.93 -2.81
N ILE A 152 -2.99 9.07 -2.25
CA ILE A 152 -3.42 9.14 -0.86
C ILE A 152 -4.85 8.62 -0.82
N SER A 153 -5.00 7.31 -0.69
CA SER A 153 -6.30 6.74 -0.34
C SER A 153 -6.47 6.85 1.16
N GLU A 154 -7.49 7.55 1.59
CA GLU A 154 -7.89 7.50 2.97
C GLU A 154 -8.73 6.24 3.21
N PRO A 155 -8.25 5.29 4.02
CA PRO A 155 -9.10 4.23 4.49
C PRO A 155 -10.04 4.85 5.51
N THR A 156 -11.29 5.01 5.18
CA THR A 156 -12.33 5.22 6.16
C THR A 156 -12.36 3.99 7.06
N ARG A 157 -11.63 4.04 8.16
CA ARG A 157 -11.78 3.05 9.21
C ARG A 157 -12.99 3.44 10.04
N PRO A 158 -14.00 2.59 10.17
CA PRO A 158 -14.90 2.71 11.30
C PRO A 158 -14.07 2.45 12.56
N TYR A 159 -14.10 3.38 13.48
CA TYR A 159 -13.55 3.23 14.82
C TYR A 159 -14.40 2.28 15.65
#